data_b7fc4c6c9ceee8742d105854f4519994
#
_entry.id   b7fc4c6c9ceee8742d105854f4519994
#
_cell.length_a   1.000
_cell.length_b   1.000
_cell.length_c   1.000
_cell.angle_alpha   90.00
_cell.angle_beta   90.00
_cell.angle_gamma   90.00
#
_symmetry.space_group_name_H-M   'P 1'
#
loop_
_entity.id
_entity.type
_entity.pdbx_description
1 polymer ?
#
loop_
_entity_poly.entity_id
_entity_poly.type
_entity_poly.pdbx_seq_one_letter_code
_entity_poly.pdbx_strand_id
1 'polypeptide(L)'
;MSDTAPEGFEDPFAEQQRMRKLLSHETRHLILQLILGHPAHLTSLAELDYMIPKNEAAILDQLETLQEAGILDVYVHEPNASTRDLPSKFWGLTERGVEILYEHNFLRGVPVARAVYEETEKSERVRRHEAAPRPTLPNAVREALEFDEPDVEAAEAP
;
A
#
# COMPACT_ATOMS: atom_id res chain seq x y z
N MET A 1 -5.31 -3.63 -39.93
CA MET A 1 -4.51 -4.69 -39.77
C MET A 1 -4.46 -5.18 -38.37
N SER A 2 -4.52 -6.35 -38.30
CA SER A 2 -4.57 -6.93 -37.03
C SER A 2 -3.24 -6.85 -36.35
N ASP A 3 -3.29 -6.97 -35.10
CA ASP A 3 -2.15 -7.16 -34.31
C ASP A 3 -1.40 -8.40 -34.73
N THR A 4 -0.12 -8.27 -34.91
CA THR A 4 0.71 -9.38 -35.33
C THR A 4 1.53 -9.96 -34.18
N ALA A 5 1.34 -9.48 -32.97
CA ALA A 5 2.07 -10.01 -31.84
C ALA A 5 1.70 -11.50 -31.64
N PRO A 6 2.68 -12.35 -31.36
CA PRO A 6 2.39 -13.76 -31.07
C PRO A 6 1.48 -13.87 -29.86
N GLU A 7 0.69 -14.91 -29.86
CA GLU A 7 -0.15 -15.21 -28.72
C GLU A 7 0.72 -15.41 -27.47
N GLY A 8 0.37 -14.74 -26.40
CA GLY A 8 1.15 -14.77 -25.18
C GLY A 8 2.25 -13.72 -25.09
N PHE A 9 2.49 -13.01 -26.18
CA PHE A 9 3.47 -11.93 -26.16
C PHE A 9 2.86 -10.68 -25.52
N GLU A 10 3.57 -10.07 -24.59
CA GLU A 10 3.18 -8.80 -24.02
C GLU A 10 4.19 -7.74 -24.41
N ASP A 11 3.66 -6.62 -24.90
CA ASP A 11 4.48 -5.46 -25.18
C ASP A 11 4.91 -4.83 -23.84
N PRO A 12 6.22 -4.84 -23.52
CA PRO A 12 6.68 -4.27 -22.24
C PRO A 12 6.32 -2.81 -22.08
N PHE A 13 6.30 -2.06 -23.18
CA PHE A 13 5.95 -0.65 -23.11
C PHE A 13 4.46 -0.46 -22.82
N ALA A 14 3.61 -1.28 -23.37
CA ALA A 14 2.18 -1.22 -23.11
C ALA A 14 1.86 -1.51 -21.64
N GLU A 15 2.50 -2.51 -21.07
CA GLU A 15 2.33 -2.83 -19.65
C GLU A 15 2.84 -1.71 -18.77
N GLN A 16 4.02 -1.18 -19.07
CA GLN A 16 4.57 -0.06 -18.32
C GLN A 16 3.64 1.14 -18.34
N GLN A 17 3.07 1.45 -19.50
CA GLN A 17 2.13 2.55 -19.65
C GLN A 17 0.85 2.31 -18.86
N ARG A 18 0.33 1.08 -18.86
CA ARG A 18 -0.84 0.72 -18.07
C ARG A 18 -0.58 0.93 -16.58
N MET A 19 0.55 0.47 -16.09
CA MET A 19 0.91 0.63 -14.70
C MET A 19 1.11 2.10 -14.33
N ARG A 20 1.78 2.84 -15.19
CA ARG A 20 1.97 4.27 -14.96
C ARG A 20 0.64 5.02 -14.87
N LYS A 21 -0.27 4.69 -15.78
CA LYS A 21 -1.60 5.29 -15.78
C LYS A 21 -2.39 4.88 -14.53
N LEU A 22 -2.32 3.61 -14.15
CA LEU A 22 -2.97 3.12 -12.95
C LEU A 22 -2.48 3.87 -11.72
N LEU A 23 -1.17 4.06 -11.61
CA LEU A 23 -0.53 4.68 -10.45
C LEU A 23 -0.66 6.20 -10.43
N SER A 24 -1.06 6.82 -11.53
CA SER A 24 -1.19 8.27 -11.60
C SER A 24 -2.46 8.81 -10.96
N HIS A 25 -3.41 7.96 -10.61
CA HIS A 25 -4.64 8.39 -9.96
C HIS A 25 -4.35 8.89 -8.55
N GLU A 26 -4.82 10.10 -8.24
CA GLU A 26 -4.51 10.77 -6.98
C GLU A 26 -4.82 9.93 -5.75
N THR A 27 -6.01 9.37 -5.67
CA THR A 27 -6.41 8.58 -4.50
C THR A 27 -5.57 7.30 -4.37
N ARG A 28 -5.30 6.62 -5.48
CA ARG A 28 -4.44 5.43 -5.49
C ARG A 28 -3.04 5.78 -5.03
N HIS A 29 -2.52 6.91 -5.50
CA HIS A 29 -1.19 7.38 -5.08
C HIS A 29 -1.15 7.60 -3.57
N LEU A 30 -2.15 8.27 -3.01
CA LEU A 30 -2.22 8.50 -1.58
C LEU A 30 -2.31 7.21 -0.78
N ILE A 31 -3.14 6.27 -1.23
CA ILE A 31 -3.26 4.97 -0.58
C ILE A 31 -1.91 4.28 -0.50
N LEU A 32 -1.22 4.21 -1.63
CA LEU A 32 0.07 3.52 -1.70
C LEU A 32 1.12 4.20 -0.84
N GLN A 33 1.16 5.53 -0.83
CA GLN A 33 2.09 6.27 0.01
C GLN A 33 1.81 6.03 1.49
N LEU A 34 0.54 5.99 1.89
CA LEU A 34 0.18 5.76 3.29
C LEU A 34 0.52 4.34 3.74
N ILE A 35 0.31 3.35 2.87
CA ILE A 35 0.69 1.98 3.19
C ILE A 35 2.21 1.85 3.33
N LEU A 36 2.95 2.45 2.41
CA LEU A 36 4.41 2.43 2.46
C LEU A 36 4.94 3.14 3.70
N GLY A 37 4.31 4.26 4.06
CA GLY A 37 4.73 5.04 5.22
C GLY A 37 4.28 4.47 6.56
N HIS A 38 3.34 3.55 6.56
CA HIS A 38 2.85 2.95 7.81
C HIS A 38 3.94 2.08 8.43
N PRO A 39 4.14 2.16 9.75
CA PRO A 39 5.19 1.37 10.41
C PRO A 39 5.07 -0.14 10.19
N ALA A 40 3.83 -0.65 10.07
CA ALA A 40 3.58 -2.07 9.84
C ALA A 40 3.39 -2.41 8.36
N HIS A 41 3.33 -1.42 7.48
CA HIS A 41 3.02 -1.57 6.06
C HIS A 41 1.68 -2.28 5.80
N LEU A 42 0.78 -2.17 6.76
CA LEU A 42 -0.59 -2.70 6.70
C LEU A 42 -1.52 -1.66 7.29
N THR A 43 -2.54 -1.26 6.54
CA THR A 43 -3.50 -0.27 7.03
C THR A 43 -4.91 -0.85 7.00
N SER A 44 -5.73 -0.42 7.96
CA SER A 44 -7.16 -0.69 7.92
C SER A 44 -7.85 0.37 7.08
N LEU A 45 -9.08 0.09 6.66
CA LEU A 45 -9.88 1.06 5.92
C LEU A 45 -10.14 2.32 6.75
N ALA A 46 -10.36 2.17 8.05
CA ALA A 46 -10.59 3.32 8.92
C ALA A 46 -9.38 4.25 8.99
N GLU A 47 -8.18 3.70 9.01
CA GLU A 47 -6.96 4.52 9.01
C GLU A 47 -6.83 5.30 7.70
N LEU A 48 -7.12 4.65 6.58
CA LEU A 48 -7.08 5.32 5.27
C LEU A 48 -8.17 6.38 5.14
N ASP A 49 -9.37 6.06 5.60
CA ASP A 49 -10.50 7.01 5.57
C ASP A 49 -10.19 8.28 6.36
N TYR A 50 -9.51 8.13 7.48
CA TYR A 50 -9.12 9.29 8.29
C TYR A 50 -8.10 10.18 7.58
N MET A 51 -7.17 9.57 6.88
CA MET A 51 -6.04 10.29 6.27
C MET A 51 -6.35 10.85 4.88
N ILE A 52 -7.31 10.26 4.18
CA ILE A 52 -7.62 10.63 2.79
C ILE A 52 -8.95 11.38 2.74
N PRO A 53 -8.98 12.60 2.16
CA PRO A 53 -10.21 13.39 2.12
C PRO A 53 -11.18 12.93 1.04
N LYS A 54 -11.59 11.68 1.12
CA LYS A 54 -12.57 11.05 0.24
C LYS A 54 -13.48 10.18 1.09
N ASN A 55 -14.67 9.86 0.59
CA ASN A 55 -15.55 8.99 1.35
C ASN A 55 -15.04 7.54 1.32
N GLU A 56 -15.48 6.77 2.29
CA GLU A 56 -15.02 5.40 2.47
C GLU A 56 -15.28 4.52 1.25
N ALA A 57 -16.44 4.70 0.60
CA ALA A 57 -16.77 3.91 -0.58
C ALA A 57 -15.81 4.21 -1.74
N ALA A 58 -15.43 5.47 -1.92
CA ALA A 58 -14.48 5.85 -2.96
C ALA A 58 -13.10 5.26 -2.68
N ILE A 59 -12.66 5.25 -1.41
CA ILE A 59 -11.39 4.66 -1.03
C ILE A 59 -11.42 3.16 -1.27
N LEU A 60 -12.48 2.49 -0.86
CA LEU A 60 -12.63 1.04 -1.05
C LEU A 60 -12.60 0.67 -2.53
N ASP A 61 -13.25 1.45 -3.39
CA ASP A 61 -13.20 1.25 -4.83
C ASP A 61 -11.77 1.24 -5.36
N GLN A 62 -10.95 2.18 -4.90
CA GLN A 62 -9.56 2.26 -5.35
C GLN A 62 -8.71 1.14 -4.77
N LEU A 63 -8.99 0.72 -3.54
CA LEU A 63 -8.33 -0.44 -2.96
C LEU A 63 -8.61 -1.70 -3.78
N GLU A 64 -9.85 -1.89 -4.18
CA GLU A 64 -10.23 -3.04 -5.00
C GLU A 64 -9.57 -3.00 -6.38
N THR A 65 -9.47 -1.83 -6.97
CA THR A 65 -8.77 -1.66 -8.25
C THR A 65 -7.29 -2.07 -8.12
N LEU A 66 -6.64 -1.63 -7.04
CA LEU A 66 -5.25 -1.98 -6.79
C LEU A 66 -5.08 -3.47 -6.48
N GLN A 67 -6.05 -4.07 -5.82
CA GLN A 67 -6.05 -5.51 -5.54
C GLN A 67 -6.20 -6.30 -6.84
N GLU A 68 -7.11 -5.89 -7.71
CA GLU A 68 -7.31 -6.54 -9.02
C GLU A 68 -6.07 -6.45 -9.88
N ALA A 69 -5.32 -5.37 -9.76
CA ALA A 69 -4.06 -5.20 -10.47
C ALA A 69 -2.90 -5.99 -9.87
N GLY A 70 -3.12 -6.65 -8.74
CA GLY A 70 -2.09 -7.46 -8.09
C GLY A 70 -1.10 -6.66 -7.26
N ILE A 71 -1.37 -5.37 -7.03
CA ILE A 71 -0.46 -4.50 -6.26
C ILE A 71 -0.71 -4.63 -4.77
N LEU A 72 -1.98 -4.69 -4.37
CA LEU A 72 -2.38 -4.86 -2.97
C LEU A 72 -3.08 -6.18 -2.76
N ASP A 73 -3.12 -6.60 -1.51
CA ASP A 73 -3.95 -7.71 -1.09
C ASP A 73 -4.53 -7.41 0.29
N VAL A 74 -5.54 -8.17 0.67
CA VAL A 74 -6.16 -8.08 1.99
C VAL A 74 -5.52 -9.12 2.88
N TYR A 75 -5.03 -8.69 4.04
CA TYR A 75 -4.46 -9.57 5.05
C TYR A 75 -5.37 -9.55 6.26
N VAL A 76 -5.81 -10.72 6.70
CA VAL A 76 -6.82 -10.85 7.75
C VAL A 76 -6.18 -11.28 9.06
N HIS A 77 -6.55 -10.61 10.15
CA HIS A 77 -6.19 -11.01 11.50
C HIS A 77 -7.47 -11.46 12.20
N GLU A 78 -7.75 -12.76 12.13
CA GLU A 78 -8.98 -13.35 12.63
C GLU A 78 -9.32 -13.02 14.09
N PRO A 79 -8.33 -13.00 15.00
CA PRO A 79 -8.65 -12.70 16.41
C PRO A 79 -9.34 -11.36 16.61
N ASN A 80 -9.11 -10.39 15.72
CA ASN A 80 -9.76 -9.08 15.85
C ASN A 80 -11.23 -9.12 15.47
N ALA A 81 -11.68 -10.13 14.73
CA ALA A 81 -13.06 -10.22 14.27
C ALA A 81 -14.07 -10.35 15.41
N SER A 82 -13.65 -10.91 16.54
CA SER A 82 -14.50 -11.08 17.70
C SER A 82 -14.44 -9.90 18.67
N THR A 83 -13.57 -8.92 18.39
CA THR A 83 -13.42 -7.74 19.24
C THR A 83 -14.15 -6.57 18.59
N ARG A 84 -15.08 -5.99 19.32
CA ARG A 84 -15.84 -4.84 18.84
C ARG A 84 -14.91 -3.66 18.56
N ASP A 85 -15.13 -3.01 17.42
CA ASP A 85 -14.41 -1.80 17.01
C ASP A 85 -12.95 -2.01 16.62
N LEU A 86 -12.50 -3.24 16.42
CA LEU A 86 -11.18 -3.49 15.87
C LEU A 86 -11.28 -3.98 14.43
N PRO A 87 -10.41 -3.52 13.55
CA PRO A 87 -10.39 -4.01 12.18
C PRO A 87 -9.80 -5.42 12.14
N SER A 88 -10.37 -6.29 11.31
CA SER A 88 -9.80 -7.61 11.07
C SER A 88 -9.14 -7.68 9.70
N LYS A 89 -9.45 -6.75 8.82
CA LYS A 89 -8.91 -6.70 7.46
C LYS A 89 -7.92 -5.56 7.33
N PHE A 90 -6.77 -5.86 6.76
CA PHE A 90 -5.71 -4.89 6.53
C PHE A 90 -5.27 -4.96 5.08
N TRP A 91 -4.96 -3.82 4.50
CA TRP A 91 -4.50 -3.71 3.13
C TRP A 91 -3.00 -3.54 3.12
N GLY A 92 -2.32 -4.31 2.32
CA GLY A 92 -0.87 -4.25 2.21
C GLY A 92 -0.40 -4.61 0.82
N LEU A 93 0.87 -4.41 0.56
CA LEU A 93 1.47 -4.71 -0.73
C LEU A 93 1.68 -6.21 -0.92
N THR A 94 1.63 -6.62 -2.17
CA THR A 94 2.10 -7.94 -2.58
C THR A 94 3.57 -7.81 -2.97
N GLU A 95 4.26 -8.93 -3.15
CA GLU A 95 5.63 -8.89 -3.65
C GLU A 95 5.68 -8.21 -5.02
N ARG A 96 4.74 -8.54 -5.89
CA ARG A 96 4.62 -7.90 -7.20
C ARG A 96 4.37 -6.40 -7.07
N GLY A 97 3.56 -6.02 -6.09
CA GLY A 97 3.28 -4.61 -5.82
C GLY A 97 4.54 -3.84 -5.45
N VAL A 98 5.39 -4.41 -4.61
CA VAL A 98 6.66 -3.77 -4.24
C VAL A 98 7.54 -3.56 -5.46
N GLU A 99 7.64 -4.59 -6.32
CA GLU A 99 8.41 -4.48 -7.56
C GLU A 99 7.91 -3.36 -8.45
N ILE A 100 6.60 -3.27 -8.64
CA ILE A 100 5.99 -2.23 -9.47
C ILE A 100 6.28 -0.85 -8.90
N LEU A 101 6.12 -0.66 -7.61
CA LEU A 101 6.38 0.63 -6.96
C LEU A 101 7.84 1.01 -7.04
N TYR A 102 8.74 0.04 -6.93
CA TYR A 102 10.16 0.28 -7.10
C TYR A 102 10.45 0.76 -8.53
N GLU A 103 9.93 0.07 -9.54
CA GLU A 103 10.11 0.43 -10.95
C GLU A 103 9.60 1.83 -11.28
N HIS A 104 8.57 2.29 -10.57
CA HIS A 104 7.96 3.60 -10.82
C HIS A 104 8.36 4.67 -9.79
N ASN A 105 9.40 4.43 -9.03
CA ASN A 105 9.99 5.40 -8.09
C ASN A 105 9.08 5.87 -6.96
N PHE A 106 8.10 5.05 -6.57
CA PHE A 106 7.21 5.40 -5.48
C PHE A 106 7.91 5.40 -4.12
N LEU A 107 8.99 4.65 -3.98
CA LEU A 107 9.66 4.48 -2.69
C LEU A 107 10.36 5.74 -2.21
N ARG A 108 10.62 6.70 -3.09
CA ARG A 108 11.22 7.97 -2.70
C ARG A 108 10.34 8.79 -1.78
N GLY A 109 9.03 8.58 -1.84
CA GLY A 109 8.09 9.29 -1.00
C GLY A 109 7.90 8.71 0.39
N VAL A 110 8.49 7.55 0.68
CA VAL A 110 8.25 6.85 1.95
C VAL A 110 8.61 7.69 3.17
N PRO A 111 9.76 8.35 3.24
CA PRO A 111 10.08 9.16 4.42
C PRO A 111 9.09 10.30 4.63
N VAL A 112 8.63 10.94 3.54
CA VAL A 112 7.64 12.01 3.63
C VAL A 112 6.31 11.46 4.10
N ALA A 113 5.85 10.36 3.53
CA ALA A 113 4.59 9.73 3.91
C ALA A 113 4.61 9.29 5.37
N ARG A 114 5.73 8.73 5.83
CA ARG A 114 5.88 8.33 7.22
C ARG A 114 5.81 9.52 8.16
N ALA A 115 6.48 10.61 7.82
CA ALA A 115 6.46 11.83 8.64
C ALA A 115 5.05 12.40 8.71
N VAL A 116 4.36 12.48 7.58
CA VAL A 116 2.96 12.96 7.56
C VAL A 116 2.09 12.09 8.44
N TYR A 117 2.25 10.78 8.36
CA TYR A 117 1.46 9.84 9.15
C TYR A 117 1.72 10.03 10.64
N GLU A 118 2.97 10.15 11.04
CA GLU A 118 3.36 10.31 12.44
C GLU A 118 2.95 11.64 13.03
N GLU A 119 3.00 12.71 12.22
CA GLU A 119 2.69 14.06 12.69
C GLU A 119 1.20 14.39 12.66
N THR A 120 0.40 13.60 11.94
CA THR A 120 -1.04 13.84 11.86
C THR A 120 -1.71 13.54 13.20
N GLU A 121 -2.47 14.51 13.69
CA GLU A 121 -3.26 14.33 14.90
C GLU A 121 -4.40 13.35 14.60
N LYS A 122 -4.56 12.33 15.43
CA LYS A 122 -5.50 11.24 15.18
C LYS A 122 -6.53 11.16 16.30
N SER A 123 -7.76 10.81 15.92
CA SER A 123 -8.81 10.54 16.90
C SER A 123 -8.45 9.28 17.71
N GLU A 124 -9.08 9.14 18.86
CA GLU A 124 -8.88 7.97 19.71
C GLU A 124 -9.24 6.68 18.98
N ARG A 125 -10.32 6.71 18.19
CA ARG A 125 -10.73 5.55 17.40
C ARG A 125 -9.65 5.15 16.41
N VAL A 126 -9.07 6.12 15.71
CA VAL A 126 -8.01 5.84 14.73
C VAL A 126 -6.75 5.33 15.41
N ARG A 127 -6.42 5.86 16.57
CA ARG A 127 -5.27 5.37 17.36
C ARG A 127 -5.46 3.91 17.76
N ARG A 128 -6.68 3.53 18.15
CA ARG A 128 -6.97 2.13 18.48
C ARG A 128 -6.83 1.24 17.26
N HIS A 129 -7.29 1.68 16.11
CA HIS A 129 -7.15 0.93 14.87
C HIS A 129 -5.68 0.80 14.46
N GLU A 130 -4.92 1.87 14.63
CA GLU A 130 -3.48 1.87 14.33
C GLU A 130 -2.73 0.90 15.24
N ALA A 131 -3.14 0.82 16.50
CA ALA A 131 -2.52 -0.06 17.48
C ALA A 131 -3.07 -1.49 17.43
N ALA A 132 -4.11 -1.76 16.66
CA ALA A 132 -4.72 -3.07 16.60
C ALA A 132 -3.72 -4.13 16.10
N PRO A 133 -3.78 -5.35 16.67
CA PRO A 133 -2.91 -6.43 16.18
C PRO A 133 -3.12 -6.70 14.71
N ARG A 134 -2.04 -6.99 14.01
CA ARG A 134 -2.03 -7.23 12.58
C ARG A 134 -1.36 -8.55 12.26
N PRO A 135 -1.73 -9.18 11.13
CA PRO A 135 -1.02 -10.37 10.72
C PRO A 135 0.41 -10.03 10.30
N THR A 136 1.26 -11.03 10.28
CA THR A 136 2.61 -10.89 9.77
C THR A 136 2.55 -10.96 8.25
N LEU A 137 3.19 -10.01 7.58
CA LEU A 137 3.30 -10.05 6.12
C LEU A 137 4.10 -11.29 5.69
N PRO A 138 3.79 -11.86 4.52
CA PRO A 138 4.60 -12.95 3.98
C PRO A 138 6.07 -12.57 3.90
N ASN A 139 6.96 -13.54 4.10
CA ASN A 139 8.40 -13.30 4.09
C ASN A 139 8.86 -12.60 2.82
N ALA A 140 8.35 -13.02 1.67
CA ALA A 140 8.75 -12.41 0.40
C ALA A 140 8.45 -10.91 0.35
N VAL A 141 7.29 -10.52 0.89
CA VAL A 141 6.90 -9.10 0.93
C VAL A 141 7.78 -8.34 1.92
N ARG A 142 8.01 -8.91 3.10
CA ARG A 142 8.85 -8.26 4.11
C ARG A 142 10.27 -8.05 3.61
N GLU A 143 10.83 -9.07 2.98
CA GLU A 143 12.16 -8.98 2.42
C GLU A 143 12.26 -7.94 1.30
N ALA A 144 11.24 -7.88 0.45
CA ALA A 144 11.20 -6.89 -0.62
C ALA A 144 11.13 -5.47 -0.06
N LEU A 145 10.32 -5.26 0.98
CA LEU A 145 10.19 -3.95 1.61
C LEU A 145 11.48 -3.53 2.33
N GLU A 146 12.14 -4.46 3.00
CA GLU A 146 13.40 -4.17 3.69
C GLU A 146 14.49 -3.79 2.70
N PHE A 147 14.53 -4.48 1.57
CA PHE A 147 15.52 -4.21 0.54
C PHE A 147 15.36 -2.83 -0.06
N ASP A 148 14.12 -2.40 -0.27
CA ASP A 148 13.81 -1.17 -0.97
C ASP A 148 13.60 0.03 -0.04
N GLU A 149 13.45 -0.19 1.26
CA GLU A 149 13.33 0.91 2.20
C GLU A 149 14.64 1.65 2.36
N PRO A 150 14.59 2.99 2.44
CA PRO A 150 15.79 3.75 2.75
C PRO A 150 16.37 3.31 4.09
N ASP A 151 17.65 3.07 4.14
CA ASP A 151 18.32 2.69 5.37
C ASP A 151 18.59 3.93 6.21
N VAL A 152 17.66 4.22 7.11
CA VAL A 152 17.75 5.39 7.97
C VAL A 152 18.93 5.28 8.93
N GLU A 153 19.21 4.08 9.41
CA GLU A 153 20.34 3.86 10.30
C GLU A 153 21.67 4.15 9.62
N ALA A 154 21.82 3.67 8.40
CA ALA A 154 23.03 3.94 7.63
C ALA A 154 23.19 5.43 7.34
N ALA A 155 22.08 6.11 7.08
CA ALA A 155 22.09 7.54 6.83
C ALA A 155 22.48 8.35 8.07
N GLU A 156 22.16 7.84 9.25
CA GLU A 156 22.46 8.50 10.51
C GLU A 156 23.81 8.07 11.09
N ALA A 157 24.44 7.06 10.53
CA ALA A 157 25.71 6.58 11.03
C ALA A 157 26.77 7.66 10.92
N PRO A 158 27.55 7.88 11.97
CA PRO A 158 28.61 8.87 11.91
C PRO A 158 29.75 8.48 10.99
#